data_958cfc3f5b96f76cb1f34912b2d2da2c
#
_entry.id   958cfc3f5b96f76cb1f34912b2d2da2c
#
_cell.length_a   1.000
_cell.length_b   1.000
_cell.length_c   1.000
_cell.angle_alpha   90.00
_cell.angle_beta   90.00
_cell.angle_gamma   90.00
#
_symmetry.space_group_name_H-M   'P 1'
#
loop_
_entity.id
_entity.type
_entity.pdbx_description
1 polymer ?
#
loop_
_entity_poly.entity_id
_entity_poly.type
_entity_poly.pdbx_seq_one_letter_code
_entity_poly.pdbx_strand_id
1 'polypeptide(L)'
;NKALAEQYIAYTLSQKPQQEYAKHIAYGPANVAAIKALDAKTQANMPNSPENSKNAVLQNLQFWTDHGDELEQRFASWASK
;
A
#
# COMPACT_ATOMS: atom_id res chain seq x y z
N ASN A 1 24.08 8.93 11.02
CA ASN A 1 24.95 8.05 10.24
C ASN A 1 24.22 7.59 8.96
N LYS A 2 24.60 8.19 7.84
CA LYS A 2 23.98 7.93 6.53
C LYS A 2 24.13 6.46 6.11
N ALA A 3 25.32 5.90 6.24
CA ALA A 3 25.59 4.52 5.80
C ALA A 3 24.74 3.51 6.57
N LEU A 4 24.56 3.70 7.86
CA LEU A 4 23.72 2.82 8.69
C LEU A 4 22.24 2.98 8.35
N ALA A 5 21.79 4.21 8.06
CA ALA A 5 20.43 4.47 7.61
C ALA A 5 20.13 3.80 6.26
N GLU A 6 21.07 3.86 5.32
CA GLU A 6 20.94 3.18 4.03
C GLU A 6 20.89 1.66 4.16
N GLN A 7 21.70 1.08 5.07
CA GLN A 7 21.64 -0.35 5.38
C GLN A 7 20.29 -0.75 5.99
N TYR A 8 19.75 0.06 6.89
CA TYR A 8 18.41 -0.17 7.45
C TYR A 8 17.32 -0.14 6.38
N ILE A 9 17.33 0.85 5.50
CA ILE A 9 16.39 0.94 4.39
C ILE A 9 16.51 -0.29 3.48
N ALA A 10 17.72 -0.66 3.09
CA ALA A 10 17.96 -1.84 2.26
C ALA A 10 17.44 -3.13 2.92
N TYR A 11 17.62 -3.29 4.22
CA TYR A 11 17.08 -4.41 4.98
C TYR A 11 15.54 -4.41 4.96
N THR A 12 14.90 -3.28 5.24
CA THR A 12 13.43 -3.17 5.29
C THR A 12 12.78 -3.39 3.94
N LEU A 13 13.49 -3.13 2.83
CA LEU A 13 13.03 -3.39 1.47
C LEU A 13 13.28 -4.83 0.99
N SER A 14 13.99 -5.63 1.76
CA SER A 14 14.24 -7.03 1.42
C SER A 14 12.98 -7.90 1.62
N GLN A 15 12.98 -9.08 1.01
CA GLN A 15 11.81 -9.97 1.00
C GLN A 15 11.29 -10.32 2.39
N LYS A 16 12.17 -10.78 3.28
CA LYS A 16 11.75 -11.34 4.58
C LYS A 16 11.06 -10.32 5.50
N PRO A 17 11.63 -9.14 5.77
CA PRO A 17 10.96 -8.13 6.59
C PRO A 17 9.62 -7.68 6.01
N GLN A 18 9.52 -7.50 4.70
CA GLN A 18 8.28 -7.09 4.06
C GLN A 18 7.21 -8.19 4.09
N GLN A 19 7.61 -9.44 3.93
CA GLN A 19 6.71 -10.58 4.07
C GLN A 19 6.17 -10.71 5.50
N GLU A 20 7.01 -10.54 6.52
CA GLU A 20 6.57 -10.57 7.91
C GLU A 20 5.62 -9.40 8.23
N TYR A 21 5.96 -8.20 7.79
CA TYR A 21 5.12 -7.02 7.99
C TYR A 21 3.70 -7.19 7.39
N ALA A 22 3.62 -7.76 6.20
CA ALA A 22 2.35 -8.00 5.51
C ALA A 22 1.41 -8.99 6.23
N LYS A 23 1.93 -9.82 7.13
CA LYS A 23 1.11 -10.71 7.97
C LYS A 23 0.34 -9.95 9.07
N HIS A 24 0.83 -8.79 9.46
CA HIS A 24 0.25 -7.98 10.53
C HIS A 24 -0.61 -6.83 10.01
N ILE A 25 -0.26 -6.27 8.87
CA ILE A 25 -0.95 -5.14 8.24
C ILE A 25 -1.15 -5.43 6.76
N ALA A 26 -2.38 -5.29 6.27
CA ALA A 26 -2.74 -5.52 4.87
C ALA A 26 -2.28 -4.38 3.95
N TYR A 27 -1.03 -3.96 4.08
CA TYR A 27 -0.36 -3.05 3.16
C TYR A 27 0.46 -3.85 2.16
N GLY A 28 0.30 -3.54 0.89
CA GLY A 28 1.00 -4.27 -0.15
C GLY A 28 2.51 -4.06 -0.10
N PRO A 29 3.31 -5.14 0.07
CA PRO A 29 4.77 -5.04 0.03
C PRO A 29 5.26 -4.43 -1.28
N ALA A 30 6.31 -3.59 -1.22
CA ALA A 30 6.97 -3.09 -2.42
C ALA A 30 7.83 -4.16 -3.10
N ASN A 31 8.32 -5.13 -2.33
CA ASN A 31 9.14 -6.23 -2.85
C ASN A 31 8.24 -7.31 -3.47
N VAL A 32 8.38 -7.54 -4.77
CA VAL A 32 7.56 -8.51 -5.53
C VAL A 32 7.73 -9.94 -5.01
N ALA A 33 8.94 -10.33 -4.62
CA ALA A 33 9.20 -11.65 -4.04
C ALA A 33 8.48 -11.84 -2.70
N ALA A 34 8.35 -10.76 -1.90
CA ALA A 34 7.59 -10.79 -0.66
C ALA A 34 6.11 -11.04 -0.92
N ILE A 35 5.51 -10.39 -1.92
CA ILE A 35 4.10 -10.61 -2.30
C ILE A 35 3.88 -12.07 -2.72
N LYS A 36 4.73 -12.58 -3.60
CA LYS A 36 4.63 -13.95 -4.11
C LYS A 36 4.80 -15.03 -3.04
N ALA A 37 5.52 -14.71 -1.97
CA ALA A 37 5.75 -15.63 -0.85
C ALA A 37 4.61 -15.66 0.19
N LEU A 38 3.64 -14.76 0.09
CA LEU A 38 2.45 -14.78 0.95
C LEU A 38 1.49 -15.91 0.53
N ASP A 39 0.74 -16.44 1.50
CA ASP A 39 -0.33 -17.39 1.20
C ASP A 39 -1.46 -16.74 0.37
N ALA A 40 -2.23 -17.57 -0.33
CA ALA A 40 -3.26 -17.11 -1.26
C ALA A 40 -4.33 -16.23 -0.59
N LYS A 41 -4.69 -16.50 0.65
CA LYS A 41 -5.68 -15.72 1.40
C LYS A 41 -5.15 -14.32 1.71
N THR A 42 -3.92 -14.23 2.14
CA THR A 42 -3.26 -12.94 2.40
C THR A 42 -3.08 -12.16 1.11
N GLN A 43 -2.63 -12.80 0.01
CA GLN A 43 -2.51 -12.15 -1.29
C GLN A 43 -3.84 -11.57 -1.80
N ALA A 44 -4.95 -12.28 -1.61
CA ALA A 44 -6.28 -11.82 -2.04
C ALA A 44 -6.69 -10.48 -1.40
N ASN A 45 -6.17 -10.19 -0.21
CA ASN A 45 -6.44 -8.94 0.52
C ASN A 45 -5.42 -7.83 0.23
N MET A 46 -4.36 -8.10 -0.55
CA MET A 46 -3.34 -7.10 -0.84
C MET A 46 -3.73 -6.24 -2.06
N PRO A 47 -3.70 -4.91 -1.94
CA PRO A 47 -4.09 -4.03 -3.05
C PRO A 47 -3.20 -4.18 -4.28
N ASN A 48 -1.94 -4.51 -4.09
CA ASN A 48 -0.95 -4.67 -5.14
C ASN A 48 -0.63 -6.13 -5.48
N SER A 49 -1.49 -7.07 -5.11
CA SER A 49 -1.36 -8.45 -5.62
C SER A 49 -1.52 -8.48 -7.15
N PRO A 50 -0.94 -9.45 -7.85
CA PRO A 50 -1.06 -9.54 -9.31
C PRO A 50 -2.50 -9.52 -9.81
N GLU A 51 -3.41 -10.14 -9.08
CA GLU A 51 -4.83 -10.18 -9.46
C GLU A 51 -5.54 -8.83 -9.25
N ASN A 52 -5.37 -8.24 -8.06
CA ASN A 52 -6.01 -6.97 -7.75
C ASN A 52 -5.43 -5.82 -8.58
N SER A 53 -4.14 -5.86 -8.90
CA SER A 53 -3.47 -4.85 -9.72
C SER A 53 -4.02 -4.78 -11.15
N LYS A 54 -4.62 -5.84 -11.68
CA LYS A 54 -5.22 -5.83 -13.02
C LYS A 54 -6.35 -4.80 -13.14
N ASN A 55 -7.07 -4.55 -12.06
CA ASN A 55 -8.21 -3.65 -12.01
C ASN A 55 -7.88 -2.34 -11.26
N ALA A 56 -6.62 -2.10 -10.95
CA ALA A 56 -6.21 -0.90 -10.24
C ALA A 56 -6.36 0.34 -11.12
N VAL A 57 -6.84 1.42 -10.51
CA VAL A 57 -6.95 2.73 -11.15
C VAL A 57 -5.93 3.67 -10.52
N LEU A 58 -5.15 4.34 -11.36
CA LEU A 58 -4.21 5.36 -10.89
C LEU A 58 -4.99 6.59 -10.40
N GLN A 59 -4.66 7.01 -9.19
CA GLN A 59 -5.20 8.23 -8.61
C GLN A 59 -4.71 9.44 -9.42
N ASN A 60 -5.64 10.29 -9.82
CA ASN A 60 -5.30 11.57 -10.44
C ASN A 60 -4.95 12.59 -9.35
N LEU A 61 -3.66 12.84 -9.16
CA LEU A 61 -3.16 13.74 -8.11
C LEU A 61 -3.68 15.17 -8.29
N GLN A 62 -3.73 15.68 -9.53
CA GLN A 62 -4.24 17.03 -9.79
C GLN A 62 -5.70 17.18 -9.40
N PHE A 63 -6.54 16.21 -9.78
CA PHE A 63 -7.95 16.19 -9.38
C PHE A 63 -8.11 16.25 -7.85
N TRP A 64 -7.35 15.46 -7.11
CA TRP A 64 -7.45 15.44 -5.65
C TRP A 64 -6.87 16.70 -4.99
N THR A 65 -5.88 17.34 -5.62
CA THR A 65 -5.37 18.65 -5.18
C THR A 65 -6.44 19.73 -5.33
N ASP A 66 -7.18 19.70 -6.43
CA ASP A 66 -8.18 20.73 -6.75
C ASP A 66 -9.51 20.53 -6.02
N HIS A 67 -9.90 19.30 -5.72
CA HIS A 67 -11.24 18.94 -5.23
C HIS A 67 -11.26 18.18 -3.90
N GLY A 68 -10.11 17.83 -3.34
CA GLY A 68 -10.02 16.99 -2.14
C GLY A 68 -10.82 17.54 -0.96
N ASP A 69 -10.63 18.81 -0.65
CA ASP A 69 -11.31 19.45 0.49
C ASP A 69 -12.84 19.48 0.33
N GLU A 70 -13.31 19.79 -0.88
CA GLU A 70 -14.75 19.74 -1.19
C GLU A 70 -15.32 18.33 -1.03
N LEU A 71 -14.62 17.34 -1.54
CA LEU A 71 -15.05 15.94 -1.47
C LEU A 71 -15.05 15.41 -0.04
N GLU A 72 -14.08 15.77 0.77
CA GLU A 72 -14.05 15.44 2.19
C GLU A 72 -15.23 16.06 2.95
N GLN A 73 -15.52 17.33 2.71
CA GLN A 73 -16.66 18.00 3.32
C GLN A 73 -18.00 17.36 2.94
N ARG A 74 -18.16 17.00 1.66
CA ARG A 74 -19.34 16.29 1.17
C ARG A 74 -19.48 14.91 1.79
N PHE A 75 -18.38 14.18 1.89
CA PHE A 75 -18.38 12.86 2.55
C PHE A 75 -18.71 12.97 4.04
N ALA A 76 -18.07 13.89 4.77
CA ALA A 76 -18.35 14.12 6.19
C ALA A 76 -19.81 14.50 6.43
N SER A 77 -20.36 15.36 5.60
CA SER A 77 -21.76 15.77 5.65
C SER A 77 -22.72 14.60 5.40
N TRP A 78 -22.40 13.73 4.47
CA TRP A 78 -23.17 12.50 4.21
C TRP A 78 -23.03 11.51 5.37
N ALA A 79 -21.84 11.28 5.87
CA ALA A 79 -21.56 10.29 6.92
C ALA A 79 -22.16 10.70 8.30
N SER A 80 -22.42 12.00 8.51
CA SER A 80 -23.01 12.51 9.76
C SER A 80 -24.55 12.42 9.81
N LYS A 81 -25.17 12.01 8.72
CA LYS A 81 -26.62 11.81 8.66
C LYS A 81 -27.00 10.46 9.26
#